data_af73ed1630b137d065dc1a07a14136db
#
_entry.id   af73ed1630b137d065dc1a07a14136db
#
_cell.length_a   1.000
_cell.length_b   1.000
_cell.length_c   1.000
_cell.angle_alpha   90.00
_cell.angle_beta   90.00
_cell.angle_gamma   90.00
#
_symmetry.space_group_name_H-M   'P 1'
#
loop_
_entity.id
_entity.type
_entity.pdbx_description
1 polymer ?
#
loop_
_entity_poly.entity_id
_entity_poly.type
_entity_poly.pdbx_seq_one_letter_code
_entity_poly.pdbx_strand_id
1 'polypeptide(L)'
;MKTQPLPPEAYGLSRPSHTSRPSRRRVLAASLVSALLAPLAACGRKAPRAQPIAPGATVLALGDSLTSGVGASPDAAYPTVLQRVTGWKVINGGVSGDTAAQALERLPALLQAHSPALVIVSIGGNDFLRRQSASVTRTHVRQICEQARASGAQVLLVAVPELSL
;
A
#
# COMPACT_ATOMS: atom_id res chain seq x y z
N MET A 1 -3.11 -83.92 59.54
CA MET A 1 -4.04 -83.30 58.60
C MET A 1 -4.41 -81.93 59.20
N LYS A 2 -3.87 -80.85 58.66
CA LYS A 2 -4.16 -79.47 59.07
C LYS A 2 -4.82 -78.78 57.86
N THR A 3 -6.08 -78.47 57.96
CA THR A 3 -6.85 -77.68 57.02
C THR A 3 -6.56 -76.21 57.20
N GLN A 4 -6.06 -75.54 56.13
CA GLN A 4 -5.93 -74.08 56.06
C GLN A 4 -7.23 -73.48 55.57
N PRO A 5 -7.69 -72.34 56.11
CA PRO A 5 -8.81 -71.58 55.63
C PRO A 5 -8.37 -70.64 54.45
N LEU A 6 -9.26 -70.47 53.46
CA LEU A 6 -9.20 -69.58 52.35
C LEU A 6 -9.36 -68.06 52.74
N PRO A 7 -8.69 -67.14 52.11
CA PRO A 7 -8.85 -65.72 52.35
C PRO A 7 -10.13 -65.17 51.70
N PRO A 8 -10.73 -64.08 52.19
CA PRO A 8 -11.95 -63.49 51.66
C PRO A 8 -11.69 -62.65 50.38
N GLU A 9 -12.53 -62.86 49.38
CA GLU A 9 -12.58 -62.03 48.15
C GLU A 9 -12.90 -60.58 48.46
N ALA A 10 -12.01 -59.68 48.03
CA ALA A 10 -12.24 -58.25 48.05
C ALA A 10 -13.07 -57.82 46.80
N TYR A 11 -14.36 -57.54 46.96
CA TYR A 11 -15.18 -56.90 45.96
C TYR A 11 -14.76 -55.44 45.77
N GLY A 12 -13.91 -55.19 44.77
CA GLY A 12 -13.57 -53.85 44.31
C GLY A 12 -14.70 -53.28 43.45
N LEU A 13 -15.56 -52.44 44.04
CA LEU A 13 -16.54 -51.64 43.30
C LEU A 13 -15.83 -50.54 42.53
N SER A 14 -15.64 -50.76 41.22
CA SER A 14 -15.19 -49.72 40.28
C SER A 14 -16.25 -48.61 40.15
N ARG A 15 -15.94 -47.42 40.64
CA ARG A 15 -16.77 -46.23 40.39
C ARG A 15 -16.63 -45.81 38.91
N PRO A 16 -17.75 -45.57 38.18
CA PRO A 16 -17.66 -45.01 36.83
C PRO A 16 -17.21 -43.56 36.92
N SER A 17 -16.15 -43.21 36.18
CA SER A 17 -15.68 -41.85 35.99
C SER A 17 -16.72 -41.06 35.19
N HIS A 18 -17.39 -40.12 35.84
CA HIS A 18 -18.27 -39.14 35.19
C HIS A 18 -17.41 -38.19 34.33
N THR A 19 -17.25 -38.50 33.06
CA THR A 19 -16.81 -37.52 32.05
C THR A 19 -17.96 -36.58 31.78
N SER A 20 -17.95 -35.42 32.42
CA SER A 20 -18.91 -34.35 32.16
C SER A 20 -18.74 -33.83 30.73
N ARG A 21 -19.62 -34.24 29.82
CA ARG A 21 -19.73 -33.66 28.48
C ARG A 21 -20.05 -32.18 28.62
N PRO A 22 -19.31 -31.25 27.99
CA PRO A 22 -19.62 -29.82 28.04
C PRO A 22 -21.01 -29.60 27.44
N SER A 23 -21.88 -28.86 28.15
CA SER A 23 -23.25 -28.62 27.72
C SER A 23 -23.20 -27.78 26.41
N ARG A 24 -24.10 -28.06 25.45
CA ARG A 24 -24.24 -27.35 24.17
C ARG A 24 -24.30 -25.83 24.35
N ARG A 25 -24.83 -25.34 25.48
CA ARG A 25 -24.86 -23.91 25.83
C ARG A 25 -23.47 -23.31 26.09
N ARG A 26 -22.52 -24.06 26.67
CA ARG A 26 -21.14 -23.59 26.91
C ARG A 26 -20.33 -23.54 25.63
N VAL A 27 -20.54 -24.47 24.69
CA VAL A 27 -19.88 -24.48 23.38
C VAL A 27 -20.38 -23.32 22.53
N LEU A 28 -21.69 -23.04 22.52
CA LEU A 28 -22.27 -21.91 21.79
C LEU A 28 -21.83 -20.56 22.36
N ALA A 29 -21.70 -20.42 23.68
CA ALA A 29 -21.20 -19.18 24.29
C ALA A 29 -19.74 -18.91 23.96
N ALA A 30 -18.88 -19.94 23.94
CA ALA A 30 -17.49 -19.82 23.56
C ALA A 30 -17.32 -19.43 22.08
N SER A 31 -18.16 -19.96 21.18
CA SER A 31 -18.15 -19.63 19.74
C SER A 31 -18.61 -18.19 19.48
N LEU A 32 -19.57 -17.66 20.23
CA LEU A 32 -20.05 -16.28 20.09
C LEU A 32 -19.01 -15.26 20.57
N VAL A 33 -18.28 -15.53 21.65
CA VAL A 33 -17.22 -14.64 22.15
C VAL A 33 -16.05 -14.59 21.18
N SER A 34 -15.67 -15.71 20.54
CA SER A 34 -14.61 -15.73 19.52
C SER A 34 -15.00 -14.96 18.25
N ALA A 35 -16.28 -14.97 17.86
CA ALA A 35 -16.77 -14.22 16.71
C ALA A 35 -16.82 -12.70 16.93
N LEU A 36 -17.01 -12.23 18.17
CA LEU A 36 -17.03 -10.80 18.51
C LEU A 36 -15.61 -10.18 18.59
N LEU A 37 -14.58 -10.98 18.85
CA LEU A 37 -13.18 -10.51 18.95
C LEU A 37 -12.45 -10.42 17.60
N ALA A 38 -12.98 -11.02 16.54
CA ALA A 38 -12.35 -11.03 15.21
C ALA A 38 -12.31 -9.66 14.51
N PRO A 39 -13.26 -8.72 14.64
CA PRO A 39 -13.22 -7.44 13.93
C PRO A 39 -12.26 -6.41 14.54
N LEU A 40 -11.76 -6.57 15.75
CA LEU A 40 -10.85 -5.59 16.36
C LEU A 40 -9.40 -5.67 15.85
N ALA A 41 -9.01 -6.74 15.18
CA ALA A 41 -7.67 -6.88 14.59
C ALA A 41 -7.53 -6.20 13.22
N ALA A 42 -8.62 -5.73 12.59
CA ALA A 42 -8.61 -5.14 11.24
C ALA A 42 -8.31 -3.63 11.21
N CYS A 43 -8.30 -2.92 12.34
CA CYS A 43 -8.15 -1.46 12.41
C CYS A 43 -6.71 -0.97 12.60
N GLY A 44 -5.70 -1.69 12.12
CA GLY A 44 -4.29 -1.34 12.33
C GLY A 44 -3.39 -1.39 11.11
N ARG A 45 -3.90 -1.24 9.87
CA ARG A 45 -3.00 -1.03 8.72
C ARG A 45 -2.39 0.37 8.84
N LYS A 46 -1.25 0.47 9.55
CA LYS A 46 -0.39 1.66 9.44
C LYS A 46 -0.09 1.85 7.96
N ALA A 47 -0.39 3.05 7.44
CA ALA A 47 0.05 3.42 6.10
C ALA A 47 1.55 3.11 5.97
N PRO A 48 2.01 2.50 4.87
CA PRO A 48 3.42 2.22 4.69
C PRO A 48 4.19 3.54 4.82
N ARG A 49 5.15 3.57 5.75
CA ARG A 49 6.02 4.74 5.92
C ARG A 49 6.90 4.84 4.69
N ALA A 50 7.03 6.07 4.14
CA ALA A 50 8.00 6.33 3.09
C ALA A 50 9.41 5.93 3.55
N GLN A 51 10.14 5.24 2.68
CA GLN A 51 11.53 4.90 2.94
C GLN A 51 12.44 6.00 2.38
N PRO A 52 13.57 6.30 3.04
CA PRO A 52 14.53 7.23 2.48
C PRO A 52 15.01 6.78 1.09
N ILE A 53 15.10 7.72 0.16
CA ILE A 53 15.68 7.47 -1.17
C ILE A 53 17.16 7.78 -1.10
N ALA A 54 17.99 6.79 -1.37
CA ALA A 54 19.44 6.95 -1.29
C ALA A 54 19.98 7.86 -2.41
N PRO A 55 21.09 8.60 -2.17
CA PRO A 55 21.82 9.25 -3.25
C PRO A 55 22.20 8.26 -4.37
N GLY A 56 22.17 8.70 -5.63
CA GLY A 56 22.39 7.85 -6.79
C GLY A 56 21.20 7.02 -7.25
N ALA A 57 20.13 6.91 -6.44
CA ALA A 57 18.91 6.21 -6.85
C ALA A 57 18.22 6.93 -8.02
N THR A 58 17.62 6.15 -8.92
CA THR A 58 16.85 6.70 -10.05
C THR A 58 15.50 7.21 -9.54
N VAL A 59 15.16 8.44 -9.88
CA VAL A 59 13.89 9.10 -9.59
C VAL A 59 13.27 9.56 -10.90
N LEU A 60 12.03 9.17 -11.18
CA LEU A 60 11.28 9.65 -12.33
C LEU A 60 10.43 10.85 -11.93
N ALA A 61 10.67 12.01 -12.54
CA ALA A 61 9.80 13.16 -12.47
C ALA A 61 8.80 13.10 -13.64
N LEU A 62 7.59 12.60 -13.39
CA LEU A 62 6.51 12.49 -14.36
C LEU A 62 5.61 13.72 -14.27
N GLY A 63 5.40 14.41 -15.40
CA GLY A 63 4.58 15.61 -15.40
C GLY A 63 4.43 16.26 -16.78
N ASP A 64 4.00 17.50 -16.74
CA ASP A 64 3.73 18.33 -17.91
C ASP A 64 4.84 19.36 -18.19
N SER A 65 4.47 20.55 -18.67
CA SER A 65 5.39 21.64 -18.99
C SER A 65 6.22 22.14 -17.81
N LEU A 66 5.67 22.12 -16.60
CA LEU A 66 6.41 22.52 -15.39
C LEU A 66 7.52 21.52 -15.08
N THR A 67 7.28 20.24 -15.32
CA THR A 67 8.28 19.19 -15.15
C THR A 67 9.33 19.23 -16.27
N SER A 68 8.90 19.49 -17.52
CA SER A 68 9.85 19.64 -18.65
C SER A 68 10.78 20.86 -18.51
N GLY A 69 10.39 21.85 -17.71
CA GLY A 69 11.17 23.05 -17.43
C GLY A 69 10.77 24.27 -18.25
N VAL A 70 9.55 24.30 -18.81
CA VAL A 70 9.03 25.49 -19.51
C VAL A 70 9.02 26.70 -18.57
N GLY A 71 9.61 27.81 -19.03
CA GLY A 71 9.72 29.05 -18.25
C GLY A 71 10.94 29.11 -17.32
N ALA A 72 11.79 28.08 -17.28
CA ALA A 72 13.04 28.05 -16.54
C ALA A 72 14.23 27.79 -17.47
N SER A 73 15.43 28.25 -17.09
CA SER A 73 16.65 27.77 -17.74
C SER A 73 16.90 26.29 -17.42
N PRO A 74 17.64 25.54 -18.21
CA PRO A 74 17.85 24.10 -18.03
C PRO A 74 18.42 23.73 -16.64
N ASP A 75 19.25 24.59 -16.05
CA ASP A 75 19.86 24.42 -14.73
C ASP A 75 18.92 24.82 -13.58
N ALA A 76 17.86 25.57 -13.86
CA ALA A 76 16.84 26.03 -12.91
C ALA A 76 15.54 25.19 -12.97
N ALA A 77 15.38 24.32 -13.97
CA ALA A 77 14.25 23.39 -14.01
C ALA A 77 14.27 22.49 -12.76
N TYR A 78 13.10 22.30 -12.10
CA TYR A 78 13.07 21.63 -10.80
C TYR A 78 13.69 20.22 -10.79
N PRO A 79 13.57 19.39 -11.86
CA PRO A 79 14.21 18.08 -11.86
C PRO A 79 15.74 18.18 -11.80
N THR A 80 16.34 19.19 -12.49
CA THR A 80 17.78 19.45 -12.47
C THR A 80 18.22 19.94 -11.09
N VAL A 81 17.47 20.86 -10.48
CA VAL A 81 17.74 21.35 -9.13
C VAL A 81 17.64 20.22 -8.11
N LEU A 82 16.59 19.38 -8.22
CA LEU A 82 16.39 18.24 -7.33
C LEU A 82 17.57 17.25 -7.42
N GLN A 83 18.02 16.90 -8.63
CA GLN A 83 19.20 16.08 -8.81
C GLN A 83 20.43 16.64 -8.12
N ARG A 84 20.67 17.94 -8.26
CA ARG A 84 21.84 18.61 -7.67
C ARG A 84 21.82 18.61 -6.14
N VAL A 85 20.64 18.84 -5.52
CA VAL A 85 20.54 18.95 -4.06
C VAL A 85 20.42 17.61 -3.33
N THR A 86 19.94 16.58 -4.02
CA THR A 86 19.72 15.25 -3.40
C THR A 86 20.78 14.23 -3.78
N GLY A 87 21.51 14.45 -4.86
CA GLY A 87 22.38 13.44 -5.46
C GLY A 87 21.65 12.31 -6.16
N TRP A 88 20.33 12.41 -6.37
CA TRP A 88 19.56 11.42 -7.11
C TRP A 88 19.85 11.49 -8.62
N LYS A 89 19.66 10.38 -9.34
CA LYS A 89 19.62 10.37 -10.79
C LYS A 89 18.18 10.69 -11.24
N VAL A 90 17.88 11.97 -11.48
CA VAL A 90 16.52 12.39 -11.84
C VAL A 90 16.31 12.28 -13.36
N ILE A 91 15.36 11.45 -13.75
CA ILE A 91 14.86 11.34 -15.12
C ILE A 91 13.73 12.35 -15.28
N ASN A 92 13.93 13.34 -16.16
CA ASN A 92 12.89 14.29 -16.50
C ASN A 92 11.91 13.63 -17.49
N GLY A 93 10.76 13.24 -17.01
CA GLY A 93 9.65 12.68 -17.76
C GLY A 93 8.54 13.70 -18.01
N GLY A 94 8.84 14.99 -18.03
CA GLY A 94 7.91 16.06 -18.35
C GLY A 94 7.67 16.18 -19.85
N VAL A 95 6.41 16.34 -20.27
CA VAL A 95 6.00 16.64 -21.64
C VAL A 95 5.05 17.81 -21.64
N SER A 96 5.44 18.88 -22.34
CA SER A 96 4.63 20.10 -22.38
C SER A 96 3.24 19.83 -22.96
N GLY A 97 2.20 20.28 -22.26
CA GLY A 97 0.81 20.11 -22.64
C GLY A 97 0.18 18.77 -22.25
N ASP A 98 0.91 17.83 -21.67
CA ASP A 98 0.33 16.54 -21.25
C ASP A 98 -0.82 16.71 -20.28
N THR A 99 -1.87 15.90 -20.51
CA THR A 99 -2.93 15.62 -19.55
C THR A 99 -2.59 14.38 -18.72
N ALA A 100 -3.36 14.13 -17.67
CA ALA A 100 -3.21 12.93 -16.87
C ALA A 100 -3.38 11.63 -17.70
N ALA A 101 -4.27 11.64 -18.70
CA ALA A 101 -4.44 10.51 -19.62
C ALA A 101 -3.17 10.24 -20.44
N GLN A 102 -2.57 11.27 -21.02
CA GLN A 102 -1.35 11.15 -21.82
C GLN A 102 -0.14 10.72 -20.98
N ALA A 103 0.00 11.28 -19.78
CA ALA A 103 1.04 10.84 -18.84
C ALA A 103 0.86 9.36 -18.43
N LEU A 104 -0.38 8.90 -18.23
CA LEU A 104 -0.70 7.50 -17.93
C LEU A 104 -0.31 6.56 -19.08
N GLU A 105 -0.57 6.96 -20.32
CA GLU A 105 -0.25 6.16 -21.52
C GLU A 105 1.25 5.87 -21.66
N ARG A 106 2.13 6.86 -21.40
CA ARG A 106 3.59 6.71 -21.53
C ARG A 106 4.30 6.19 -20.28
N LEU A 107 3.62 6.13 -19.12
CA LEU A 107 4.21 5.69 -17.86
C LEU A 107 4.81 4.28 -17.92
N PRO A 108 4.15 3.25 -18.50
CA PRO A 108 4.70 1.89 -18.51
C PRO A 108 6.09 1.81 -19.18
N ALA A 109 6.28 2.50 -20.30
CA ALA A 109 7.56 2.53 -21.00
C ALA A 109 8.66 3.20 -20.15
N LEU A 110 8.32 4.29 -19.44
CA LEU A 110 9.25 4.99 -18.56
C LEU A 110 9.64 4.13 -17.34
N LEU A 111 8.67 3.42 -16.74
CA LEU A 111 8.93 2.51 -15.62
C LEU A 111 9.84 1.36 -16.05
N GLN A 112 9.59 0.77 -17.21
CA GLN A 112 10.41 -0.31 -17.77
C GLN A 112 11.83 0.14 -18.07
N ALA A 113 11.98 1.31 -18.73
CA ALA A 113 13.28 1.81 -19.15
C ALA A 113 14.18 2.24 -17.99
N HIS A 114 13.60 2.73 -16.90
CA HIS A 114 14.36 3.40 -15.85
C HIS A 114 14.31 2.71 -14.47
N SER A 115 13.35 1.80 -14.21
CA SER A 115 13.16 1.10 -12.94
C SER A 115 13.34 2.04 -11.73
N PRO A 116 12.56 3.15 -11.62
CA PRO A 116 12.80 4.17 -10.62
C PRO A 116 12.47 3.69 -9.20
N ALA A 117 13.24 4.13 -8.20
CA ALA A 117 12.93 3.92 -6.79
C ALA A 117 11.81 4.87 -6.29
N LEU A 118 11.65 6.02 -6.96
CA LEU A 118 10.60 7.01 -6.67
C LEU A 118 10.05 7.58 -7.98
N VAL A 119 8.73 7.72 -8.04
CA VAL A 119 8.03 8.48 -9.09
C VAL A 119 7.41 9.72 -8.43
N ILE A 120 7.85 10.90 -8.88
CA ILE A 120 7.23 12.17 -8.54
C ILE A 120 6.19 12.48 -9.62
N VAL A 121 4.92 12.58 -9.22
CA VAL A 121 3.79 12.81 -10.14
C VAL A 121 3.31 14.24 -9.98
N SER A 122 3.48 15.07 -11.02
CA SER A 122 3.05 16.46 -11.08
C SER A 122 2.29 16.68 -12.39
N ILE A 123 0.98 16.38 -12.39
CA ILE A 123 0.13 16.33 -13.58
C ILE A 123 -1.31 16.71 -13.25
N GLY A 124 -2.07 17.17 -14.22
CA GLY A 124 -3.48 17.51 -14.10
C GLY A 124 -3.80 18.98 -14.36
N GLY A 125 -2.80 19.85 -14.41
CA GLY A 125 -2.98 21.27 -14.76
C GLY A 125 -3.61 21.47 -16.13
N ASN A 126 -3.16 20.73 -17.14
CA ASN A 126 -3.72 20.81 -18.50
C ASN A 126 -5.12 20.23 -18.61
N ASP A 127 -5.46 19.21 -17.79
CA ASP A 127 -6.84 18.70 -17.69
C ASP A 127 -7.78 19.80 -17.23
N PHE A 128 -7.39 20.55 -16.19
CA PHE A 128 -8.14 21.69 -15.68
C PHE A 128 -8.27 22.79 -16.73
N LEU A 129 -7.18 23.23 -17.35
CA LEU A 129 -7.16 24.26 -18.39
C LEU A 129 -8.04 23.90 -19.59
N ARG A 130 -8.13 22.62 -19.94
CA ARG A 130 -8.99 22.10 -21.01
C ARG A 130 -10.40 21.75 -20.53
N ARG A 131 -10.77 22.12 -19.31
CA ARG A 131 -12.09 21.86 -18.70
C ARG A 131 -12.50 20.39 -18.71
N GLN A 132 -11.53 19.49 -18.56
CA GLN A 132 -11.83 18.06 -18.42
C GLN A 132 -12.50 17.78 -17.07
N SER A 133 -13.26 16.71 -17.02
CA SER A 133 -13.92 16.30 -15.78
C SER A 133 -12.91 15.98 -14.68
N ALA A 134 -13.01 16.64 -13.52
CA ALA A 134 -12.16 16.40 -12.38
C ALA A 134 -12.23 14.94 -11.87
N SER A 135 -13.36 14.25 -12.05
CA SER A 135 -13.49 12.84 -11.69
C SER A 135 -12.67 11.93 -12.63
N VAL A 136 -12.63 12.23 -13.91
CA VAL A 136 -11.83 11.52 -14.91
C VAL A 136 -10.35 11.76 -14.67
N THR A 137 -9.94 13.01 -14.47
CA THR A 137 -8.55 13.36 -14.12
C THR A 137 -8.06 12.63 -12.87
N ARG A 138 -8.87 12.64 -11.79
CA ARG A 138 -8.56 11.89 -10.56
C ARG A 138 -8.40 10.39 -10.81
N THR A 139 -9.21 9.81 -11.69
CA THR A 139 -9.08 8.40 -12.05
C THR A 139 -7.75 8.10 -12.71
N HIS A 140 -7.33 8.91 -13.70
CA HIS A 140 -6.04 8.76 -14.38
C HIS A 140 -4.87 8.96 -13.42
N VAL A 141 -4.90 10.00 -12.57
CA VAL A 141 -3.85 10.23 -11.55
C VAL A 141 -3.75 9.06 -10.58
N ARG A 142 -4.88 8.47 -10.14
CA ARG A 142 -4.90 7.29 -9.30
C ARG A 142 -4.24 6.10 -10.00
N GLN A 143 -4.60 5.84 -11.27
CA GLN A 143 -4.00 4.76 -12.06
C GLN A 143 -2.49 4.94 -12.25
N ILE A 144 -2.01 6.17 -12.47
CA ILE A 144 -0.58 6.51 -12.50
C ILE A 144 0.08 6.08 -11.18
N CYS A 145 -0.48 6.50 -10.04
CA CYS A 145 0.06 6.16 -8.73
C CYS A 145 0.04 4.64 -8.44
N GLU A 146 -1.01 3.95 -8.88
CA GLU A 146 -1.15 2.50 -8.71
C GLU A 146 -0.12 1.74 -9.56
N GLN A 147 0.05 2.11 -10.84
CA GLN A 147 1.05 1.49 -11.72
C GLN A 147 2.48 1.75 -11.23
N ALA A 148 2.79 2.98 -10.80
CA ALA A 148 4.09 3.29 -10.24
C ALA A 148 4.39 2.46 -8.98
N ARG A 149 3.42 2.29 -8.06
CA ARG A 149 3.58 1.42 -6.89
C ARG A 149 3.71 -0.05 -7.26
N ALA A 150 2.95 -0.51 -8.24
CA ALA A 150 3.02 -1.89 -8.72
C ALA A 150 4.38 -2.25 -9.32
N SER A 151 5.11 -1.27 -9.87
CA SER A 151 6.49 -1.46 -10.33
C SER A 151 7.54 -1.51 -9.20
N GLY A 152 7.12 -1.34 -7.94
CA GLY A 152 8.01 -1.29 -6.77
C GLY A 152 8.49 0.12 -6.40
N ALA A 153 8.14 1.15 -7.15
CA ALA A 153 8.51 2.52 -6.85
C ALA A 153 7.70 3.11 -5.68
N GLN A 154 8.33 3.97 -4.88
CA GLN A 154 7.60 4.89 -4.03
C GLN A 154 6.94 5.97 -4.89
N VAL A 155 5.88 6.60 -4.41
CA VAL A 155 5.16 7.65 -5.15
C VAL A 155 5.02 8.89 -4.29
N LEU A 156 5.44 10.02 -4.85
CA LEU A 156 5.19 11.36 -4.33
C LEU A 156 4.25 12.08 -5.30
N LEU A 157 3.02 12.33 -4.86
CA LEU A 157 2.05 13.12 -5.62
C LEU A 157 2.15 14.59 -5.21
N VAL A 158 2.44 15.44 -6.19
CA VAL A 158 2.44 16.89 -6.03
C VAL A 158 1.04 17.41 -6.33
N ALA A 159 0.45 18.11 -5.38
CA ALA A 159 -0.88 18.71 -5.58
C ALA A 159 -0.81 19.86 -6.59
N VAL A 160 -1.71 19.86 -7.55
CA VAL A 160 -1.96 21.02 -8.41
C VAL A 160 -2.87 21.98 -7.66
N PRO A 161 -2.53 23.27 -7.54
CA PRO A 161 -3.40 24.25 -6.86
C PRO A 161 -4.77 24.30 -7.52
N GLU A 162 -5.83 24.32 -6.71
CA GLU A 162 -7.17 24.62 -7.17
C GLU A 162 -7.23 26.15 -7.43
N LEU A 163 -7.35 26.53 -8.70
CA LEU A 163 -7.61 27.92 -9.05
C LEU A 163 -9.10 28.16 -8.86
N SER A 164 -9.46 28.89 -7.81
CA SER A 164 -10.81 29.46 -7.67
C SER A 164 -10.94 30.55 -8.73
N LEU A 165 -11.81 30.33 -9.72
CA LEU A 165 -12.23 31.32 -10.71
C LEU A 165 -13.45 32.06 -10.18
#